data_faede7b9e7c09cd9c6bf393bdbb15624
#
_entry.id   faede7b9e7c09cd9c6bf393bdbb15624
#
_cell.length_a   1.000
_cell.length_b   1.000
_cell.length_c   1.000
_cell.angle_alpha   90.00
_cell.angle_beta   90.00
_cell.angle_gamma   90.00
#
_symmetry.space_group_name_H-M   'P 1'
#
loop_
_entity.id
_entity.type
_entity.pdbx_description
1 polymer ?
#
loop_
_entity_poly.entity_id
_entity_poly.type
_entity_poly.pdbx_seq_one_letter_code
_entity_poly.pdbx_strand_id
1 'polypeptide(L)'
;MDERMRFVVRLKDGEMMASLCREFGISRKTGYKIFERYQQCGLEGLSDRVRRPFRYANQLPEQVEAAIVSAKREKPHWGARKIRERLLRRLPHAIKTPAASTIHAVLDRHGLVQSMSRRRNRAEGTPLSEGLLPNDLWCTDYKGEFQLSDKRYCYPLTVTDYSSRYLLLCEALESNREELAFPAFERLFHERGLPRAIRSDNGVPFASPHGLFQLSKLSVWWLRLGISIERIRPGHPQQNGRHARMHLTLKKEATRPAGANILQQQAKFDAFLDEFNHERPHQALAMKCPVEVYSASHRPYRGIPEPHYPFHDRTVVVTSCGRLCLYNKKDQPQRIPRRPGRRCQRS
;
A
#
# COMPACT_ATOMS: atom_id res chain seq x y z
N MET A 1 18.36 41.64 21.55
CA MET A 1 19.10 41.44 22.81
C MET A 1 20.00 42.63 23.12
N ASP A 2 20.77 43.11 22.17
CA ASP A 2 21.72 44.23 22.39
C ASP A 2 21.14 45.56 22.93
N GLU A 3 19.99 46.00 22.43
CA GLU A 3 19.36 47.25 22.92
C GLU A 3 18.90 47.16 24.37
N ARG A 4 18.33 46.05 24.77
CA ARG A 4 17.92 45.85 26.22
C ARG A 4 19.12 45.77 27.13
N MET A 5 20.20 45.19 26.65
CA MET A 5 21.46 45.12 27.38
C MET A 5 22.08 46.50 27.53
N ARG A 6 22.15 47.30 26.44
CA ARG A 6 22.62 48.69 26.51
C ARG A 6 21.79 49.53 27.45
N PHE A 7 20.47 49.40 27.45
CA PHE A 7 19.56 50.08 28.35
C PHE A 7 19.88 49.77 29.82
N VAL A 8 20.08 48.47 30.16
CA VAL A 8 20.38 48.05 31.51
C VAL A 8 21.77 48.50 31.98
N VAL A 9 22.78 48.44 31.11
CA VAL A 9 24.15 48.88 31.44
C VAL A 9 24.16 50.37 31.77
N ARG A 10 23.57 51.21 30.92
CA ARG A 10 23.51 52.66 31.15
C ARG A 10 22.71 53.05 32.39
N LEU A 11 21.65 52.27 32.70
CA LEU A 11 20.91 52.46 33.93
C LEU A 11 21.74 52.13 35.19
N LYS A 12 22.63 51.14 35.09
CA LYS A 12 23.57 50.77 36.16
C LYS A 12 24.69 51.81 36.33
N ASP A 13 25.06 52.45 35.22
CA ASP A 13 26.05 53.55 35.20
C ASP A 13 25.50 54.86 35.82
N GLY A 14 24.25 54.82 36.34
CA GLY A 14 23.62 55.92 37.07
C GLY A 14 22.75 56.85 36.23
N GLU A 15 22.47 56.55 34.99
CA GLU A 15 21.58 57.37 34.16
C GLU A 15 20.11 57.24 34.65
N MET A 16 19.38 58.36 34.54
CA MET A 16 17.99 58.39 34.96
C MET A 16 17.06 57.53 34.08
N MET A 17 16.26 56.67 34.69
CA MET A 17 15.26 55.84 34.02
C MET A 17 14.39 56.63 33.04
N ALA A 18 13.95 57.84 33.42
CA ALA A 18 13.07 58.67 32.58
C ALA A 18 13.78 59.21 31.33
N SER A 19 15.07 59.48 31.36
CA SER A 19 15.88 59.91 30.26
C SER A 19 16.09 58.77 29.27
N LEU A 20 16.54 57.63 29.80
CA LEU A 20 16.75 56.42 29.03
C LEU A 20 15.47 55.91 28.32
N CYS A 21 14.34 55.92 29.00
CA CYS A 21 13.08 55.52 28.38
C CYS A 21 12.67 56.43 27.21
N ARG A 22 12.94 57.73 27.29
CA ARG A 22 12.70 58.67 26.17
C ARG A 22 13.62 58.39 24.99
N GLU A 23 14.89 58.17 25.26
CA GLU A 23 15.90 57.92 24.23
C GLU A 23 15.63 56.58 23.51
N PHE A 24 15.31 55.54 24.27
CA PHE A 24 15.00 54.22 23.70
C PHE A 24 13.55 54.08 23.17
N GLY A 25 12.74 55.15 23.22
CA GLY A 25 11.36 55.14 22.72
C GLY A 25 10.43 54.16 23.43
N ILE A 26 10.70 53.84 24.72
CA ILE A 26 9.90 52.91 25.51
C ILE A 26 9.18 53.60 26.68
N SER A 27 8.08 53.03 27.13
CA SER A 27 7.38 53.53 28.35
C SER A 27 8.21 53.28 29.61
N ARG A 28 8.08 54.15 30.61
CA ARG A 28 8.73 53.92 31.94
C ARG A 28 8.36 52.57 32.50
N LYS A 29 7.08 52.13 32.38
CA LYS A 29 6.62 50.80 32.80
C LYS A 29 7.40 49.70 32.13
N THR A 30 7.71 49.82 30.83
CA THR A 30 8.54 48.87 30.06
C THR A 30 9.96 48.86 30.56
N GLY A 31 10.55 50.07 30.80
CA GLY A 31 11.91 50.19 31.34
C GLY A 31 12.07 49.51 32.71
N TYR A 32 11.18 49.80 33.64
CA TYR A 32 11.19 49.10 34.98
C TYR A 32 11.04 47.59 34.83
N LYS A 33 10.17 47.12 33.95
CA LYS A 33 9.97 45.68 33.69
C LYS A 33 11.22 45.00 33.10
N ILE A 34 11.96 45.68 32.26
CA ILE A 34 13.23 45.16 31.72
C ILE A 34 14.27 45.07 32.85
N PHE A 35 14.38 46.12 33.66
CA PHE A 35 15.34 46.17 34.75
C PHE A 35 15.05 45.14 35.84
N GLU A 36 13.79 44.99 36.26
CA GLU A 36 13.34 44.00 37.23
C GLU A 36 13.65 42.57 36.78
N ARG A 37 13.40 42.26 35.49
CA ARG A 37 13.76 40.97 34.91
C ARG A 37 15.26 40.70 34.91
N TYR A 38 16.04 41.73 34.65
CA TYR A 38 17.48 41.61 34.75
C TYR A 38 17.93 41.36 36.20
N GLN A 39 17.33 42.04 37.17
CA GLN A 39 17.64 41.81 38.59
C GLN A 39 17.28 40.38 39.04
N GLN A 40 16.18 39.82 38.54
CA GLN A 40 15.70 38.49 38.93
C GLN A 40 16.44 37.35 38.20
N CYS A 41 16.75 37.49 36.94
CA CYS A 41 17.24 36.43 36.09
C CYS A 41 18.57 36.73 35.36
N GLY A 42 19.23 37.84 35.68
CA GLY A 42 20.46 38.23 34.99
C GLY A 42 20.24 38.49 33.51
N LEU A 43 21.25 38.18 32.69
CA LEU A 43 21.22 38.36 31.23
C LEU A 43 20.12 37.54 30.55
N GLU A 44 19.76 36.38 31.08
CA GLU A 44 18.69 35.55 30.53
C GLU A 44 17.31 36.24 30.61
N GLY A 45 17.10 37.10 31.58
CA GLY A 45 15.89 37.90 31.76
C GLY A 45 15.65 38.92 30.64
N LEU A 46 16.67 39.26 29.84
CA LEU A 46 16.60 40.17 28.72
C LEU A 46 16.15 39.49 27.40
N SER A 47 16.14 38.15 27.36
CA SER A 47 15.63 37.40 26.21
C SER A 47 14.10 37.52 26.11
N ASP A 48 13.59 37.35 24.89
CA ASP A 48 12.15 37.32 24.68
C ASP A 48 11.52 36.06 25.28
N ARG A 49 10.58 36.26 26.18
CA ARG A 49 9.82 35.13 26.73
C ARG A 49 8.81 34.67 25.71
N VAL A 50 8.71 33.34 25.53
CA VAL A 50 7.67 32.72 24.74
C VAL A 50 6.31 33.11 25.30
N ARG A 51 5.53 33.85 24.52
CA ARG A 51 4.17 34.31 24.92
C ARG A 51 3.11 33.19 24.87
N ARG A 52 3.52 31.97 24.63
CA ARG A 52 2.58 30.84 24.56
C ARG A 52 2.07 30.51 25.97
N PRO A 53 0.75 30.39 26.18
CA PRO A 53 0.22 29.97 27.46
C PRO A 53 0.71 28.55 27.80
N PHE A 54 0.95 28.31 29.08
CA PHE A 54 1.39 26.99 29.59
C PHE A 54 0.32 25.92 29.40
N ARG A 55 -0.96 26.31 29.41
CA ARG A 55 -2.12 25.48 29.06
C ARG A 55 -3.00 26.22 28.08
N TYR A 56 -3.34 25.53 26.97
CA TYR A 56 -4.38 26.01 26.06
C TYR A 56 -5.72 25.44 26.50
N ALA A 57 -6.77 26.26 26.45
CA ALA A 57 -8.14 25.81 26.79
C ALA A 57 -8.61 24.59 25.97
N ASN A 58 -8.06 24.41 24.77
CA ASN A 58 -8.35 23.29 23.85
C ASN A 58 -7.21 22.26 23.78
N GLN A 59 -6.34 22.18 24.79
CA GLN A 59 -5.30 21.17 24.83
C GLN A 59 -5.93 19.79 25.01
N LEU A 60 -5.47 18.82 24.20
CA LEU A 60 -5.92 17.44 24.32
C LEU A 60 -5.60 16.88 25.73
N PRO A 61 -6.50 16.06 26.30
CA PRO A 61 -6.19 15.29 27.48
C PRO A 61 -4.93 14.44 27.26
N GLU A 62 -4.08 14.34 28.26
CA GLU A 62 -2.82 13.59 28.19
C GLU A 62 -3.03 12.13 27.79
N GLN A 63 -4.10 11.52 28.27
CA GLN A 63 -4.47 10.14 27.90
C GLN A 63 -4.73 9.97 26.41
N VAL A 64 -5.38 10.96 25.77
CA VAL A 64 -5.65 10.94 24.32
C VAL A 64 -4.36 11.15 23.54
N GLU A 65 -3.49 12.02 24.00
CA GLU A 65 -2.18 12.25 23.41
C GLU A 65 -1.31 10.98 23.49
N ALA A 66 -1.26 10.34 24.65
CA ALA A 66 -0.57 9.06 24.85
C ALA A 66 -1.12 7.97 23.92
N ALA A 67 -2.44 7.88 23.75
CA ALA A 67 -3.07 6.93 22.83
C ALA A 67 -2.68 7.18 21.35
N ILE A 68 -2.57 8.45 20.93
CA ILE A 68 -2.10 8.83 19.58
C ILE A 68 -0.65 8.35 19.36
N VAL A 69 0.23 8.63 20.32
CA VAL A 69 1.65 8.27 20.27
C VAL A 69 1.81 6.74 20.27
N SER A 70 1.08 6.03 21.14
CA SER A 70 1.07 4.55 21.17
C SER A 70 0.61 3.97 19.83
N ALA A 71 -0.50 4.43 19.28
CA ALA A 71 -1.00 3.98 17.99
C ALA A 71 0.01 4.22 16.84
N LYS A 72 0.77 5.31 16.91
CA LYS A 72 1.83 5.60 15.94
C LYS A 72 3.05 4.70 16.11
N ARG A 73 3.44 4.38 17.33
CA ARG A 73 4.55 3.46 17.61
C ARG A 73 4.23 2.04 17.18
N GLU A 74 2.99 1.59 17.41
CA GLU A 74 2.52 0.29 16.93
C GLU A 74 2.46 0.22 15.38
N LYS A 75 2.07 1.33 14.72
CA LYS A 75 1.92 1.41 13.27
C LYS A 75 2.75 2.57 12.69
N PRO A 76 4.09 2.43 12.61
CA PRO A 76 5.00 3.52 12.24
C PRO A 76 4.72 4.13 10.84
N HIS A 77 4.18 3.31 9.93
CA HIS A 77 3.90 3.71 8.55
C HIS A 77 2.52 4.36 8.35
N TRP A 78 1.71 4.46 9.42
CA TRP A 78 0.39 5.07 9.32
C TRP A 78 0.45 6.59 9.50
N GLY A 79 -0.26 7.31 8.62
CA GLY A 79 -0.46 8.76 8.76
C GLY A 79 -1.61 9.11 9.69
N ALA A 80 -1.71 10.37 10.07
CA ALA A 80 -2.70 10.89 11.03
C ALA A 80 -4.15 10.49 10.72
N ARG A 81 -4.56 10.43 9.45
CA ARG A 81 -5.92 10.01 9.05
C ARG A 81 -6.20 8.56 9.46
N LYS A 82 -5.25 7.63 9.22
CA LYS A 82 -5.42 6.22 9.59
C LYS A 82 -5.39 6.01 11.09
N ILE A 83 -4.52 6.74 11.79
CA ILE A 83 -4.47 6.73 13.25
C ILE A 83 -5.80 7.22 13.83
N ARG A 84 -6.39 8.27 13.25
CA ARG A 84 -7.71 8.76 13.66
C ARG A 84 -8.78 7.68 13.56
N GLU A 85 -8.86 6.96 12.44
CA GLU A 85 -9.84 5.89 12.25
C GLU A 85 -9.63 4.73 13.24
N ARG A 86 -8.37 4.39 13.53
CA ARG A 86 -8.06 3.39 14.56
C ARG A 86 -8.51 3.84 15.95
N LEU A 87 -8.29 5.10 16.29
CA LEU A 87 -8.74 5.67 17.56
C LEU A 87 -10.26 5.71 17.66
N LEU A 88 -10.97 6.06 16.57
CA LEU A 88 -12.43 6.03 16.51
C LEU A 88 -13.01 4.64 16.85
N ARG A 89 -12.32 3.58 16.44
CA ARG A 89 -12.74 2.18 16.69
C ARG A 89 -12.34 1.65 18.07
N ARG A 90 -11.32 2.23 18.69
CA ARG A 90 -10.76 1.75 19.98
C ARG A 90 -11.14 2.58 21.19
N LEU A 91 -11.36 3.88 21.01
CA LEU A 91 -11.71 4.75 22.13
C LEU A 91 -13.19 4.62 22.50
N PRO A 92 -13.51 4.68 23.78
CA PRO A 92 -14.90 4.75 24.24
C PRO A 92 -15.63 5.91 23.58
N HIS A 93 -16.92 5.75 23.25
CA HIS A 93 -17.74 6.75 22.60
C HIS A 93 -17.85 8.09 23.39
N ALA A 94 -17.61 8.05 24.69
CA ALA A 94 -17.56 9.25 25.54
C ALA A 94 -16.36 10.16 25.26
N ILE A 95 -15.29 9.64 24.61
CA ILE A 95 -14.09 10.40 24.31
C ILE A 95 -14.15 10.88 22.87
N LYS A 96 -14.25 12.20 22.68
CA LYS A 96 -14.25 12.82 21.35
C LYS A 96 -12.88 12.61 20.66
N THR A 97 -12.86 11.86 19.58
CA THR A 97 -11.64 11.65 18.79
C THR A 97 -11.21 12.94 18.10
N PRO A 98 -9.94 13.37 18.24
CA PRO A 98 -9.44 14.60 17.64
C PRO A 98 -9.49 14.59 16.11
N ALA A 99 -9.48 15.78 15.51
CA ALA A 99 -9.35 15.93 14.06
C ALA A 99 -7.98 15.41 13.56
N ALA A 100 -7.89 15.00 12.32
CA ALA A 100 -6.64 14.48 11.73
C ALA A 100 -5.51 15.52 11.73
N SER A 101 -5.82 16.81 11.64
CA SER A 101 -4.86 17.92 11.77
C SER A 101 -4.28 17.99 13.18
N THR A 102 -5.12 17.85 14.20
CA THR A 102 -4.68 17.83 15.60
C THR A 102 -3.80 16.61 15.88
N ILE A 103 -4.17 15.43 15.40
CA ILE A 103 -3.34 14.23 15.51
C ILE A 103 -2.00 14.44 14.82
N HIS A 104 -1.98 15.05 13.61
CA HIS A 104 -0.74 15.37 12.93
C HIS A 104 0.15 16.30 13.76
N ALA A 105 -0.42 17.36 14.36
CA ALA A 105 0.32 18.29 15.19
C ALA A 105 0.90 17.62 16.45
N VAL A 106 0.17 16.68 17.06
CA VAL A 106 0.70 15.85 18.17
C VAL A 106 1.89 15.02 17.69
N LEU A 107 1.72 14.29 16.58
CA LEU A 107 2.79 13.44 16.04
C LEU A 107 4.03 14.25 15.64
N ASP A 108 3.86 15.43 15.10
CA ASP A 108 4.94 16.34 14.71
C ASP A 108 5.71 16.85 15.95
N ARG A 109 4.98 17.27 16.98
CA ARG A 109 5.56 17.70 18.26
C ARG A 109 6.40 16.60 18.93
N HIS A 110 6.00 15.33 18.76
CA HIS A 110 6.76 14.16 19.24
C HIS A 110 7.84 13.67 18.27
N GLY A 111 8.12 14.38 17.16
CA GLY A 111 9.12 14.00 16.16
C GLY A 111 8.78 12.72 15.38
N LEU A 112 7.51 12.31 15.37
CA LEU A 112 7.05 11.07 14.75
C LEU A 112 6.56 11.25 13.29
N VAL A 113 6.70 12.46 12.74
CA VAL A 113 6.37 12.79 11.36
C VAL A 113 7.65 12.84 10.54
N GLN A 114 7.75 11.98 9.52
CA GLN A 114 8.81 12.07 8.53
C GLN A 114 8.31 12.88 7.34
N SER A 115 8.85 14.08 7.17
CA SER A 115 8.62 14.89 5.95
C SER A 115 9.40 14.28 4.79
N MET A 116 8.69 13.70 3.84
CA MET A 116 9.29 13.27 2.58
C MET A 116 8.83 14.21 1.46
N SER A 117 9.72 15.05 0.98
CA SER A 117 9.52 15.78 -0.27
C SER A 117 9.44 14.76 -1.42
N ARG A 118 8.25 14.44 -1.88
CA ARG A 118 8.02 13.61 -3.07
C ARG A 118 7.51 14.48 -4.19
N ARG A 119 8.27 14.60 -5.26
CA ARG A 119 7.71 14.99 -6.55
C ARG A 119 6.62 13.95 -6.91
N ARG A 120 5.39 14.39 -6.96
CA ARG A 120 4.27 13.58 -7.44
C ARG A 120 4.26 13.65 -8.97
N ASN A 121 4.94 12.72 -9.60
CA ASN A 121 4.66 12.46 -11.02
C ASN A 121 3.28 11.82 -11.08
N ARG A 122 2.33 12.52 -11.68
CA ARG A 122 1.01 11.96 -11.98
C ARG A 122 1.18 11.17 -13.27
N ALA A 123 1.16 9.85 -13.19
CA ALA A 123 1.13 9.00 -14.37
C ALA A 123 -0.20 9.24 -15.10
N GLU A 124 -0.15 9.43 -16.40
CA GLU A 124 -1.35 9.48 -17.23
C GLU A 124 -2.08 8.14 -17.12
N GLY A 125 -3.39 8.20 -16.89
CA GLY A 125 -4.23 7.00 -16.84
C GLY A 125 -4.29 6.36 -18.20
N THR A 126 -3.94 5.07 -18.28
CA THR A 126 -4.14 4.28 -19.48
C THR A 126 -5.48 3.54 -19.36
N PRO A 127 -6.28 3.49 -20.44
CA PRO A 127 -7.58 2.83 -20.39
C PRO A 127 -7.39 1.31 -20.27
N LEU A 128 -7.69 0.80 -19.08
CA LEU A 128 -7.85 -0.62 -18.78
C LEU A 128 -9.20 -0.79 -18.08
N SER A 129 -9.71 -2.01 -18.01
CA SER A 129 -10.99 -2.28 -17.37
C SER A 129 -10.96 -1.83 -15.90
N GLU A 130 -12.07 -1.31 -15.42
CA GLU A 130 -12.27 -0.95 -14.02
C GLU A 130 -13.26 -1.94 -13.41
N GLY A 131 -12.82 -2.70 -12.41
CA GLY A 131 -13.72 -3.51 -11.60
C GLY A 131 -14.52 -2.59 -10.67
N LEU A 132 -15.83 -2.53 -10.83
CA LEU A 132 -16.70 -1.70 -10.02
C LEU A 132 -17.15 -2.43 -8.76
N LEU A 133 -17.39 -3.72 -8.85
CA LEU A 133 -17.85 -4.59 -7.77
C LEU A 133 -16.72 -5.55 -7.34
N PRO A 134 -16.79 -6.09 -6.11
CA PRO A 134 -15.92 -7.18 -5.70
C PRO A 134 -15.97 -8.35 -6.68
N ASN A 135 -14.82 -8.93 -6.97
CA ASN A 135 -14.61 -10.04 -7.91
C ASN A 135 -14.86 -9.73 -9.41
N ASP A 136 -15.15 -8.49 -9.79
CA ASP A 136 -15.14 -8.12 -11.20
C ASP A 136 -13.73 -8.23 -11.79
N LEU A 137 -12.74 -7.81 -11.03
CA LEU A 137 -11.34 -7.83 -11.46
C LEU A 137 -10.40 -8.10 -10.28
N TRP A 138 -9.65 -9.17 -10.38
CA TRP A 138 -8.52 -9.41 -9.49
C TRP A 138 -7.22 -8.97 -10.14
N CYS A 139 -6.31 -8.42 -9.36
CA CYS A 139 -4.96 -8.08 -9.80
C CYS A 139 -3.97 -9.03 -9.15
N THR A 140 -3.10 -9.63 -9.95
CA THR A 140 -2.06 -10.53 -9.48
C THR A 140 -0.69 -10.08 -9.98
N ASP A 141 0.33 -10.30 -9.15
CA ASP A 141 1.71 -9.98 -9.47
C ASP A 141 2.65 -10.66 -8.46
N TYR A 142 3.91 -10.88 -8.86
CA TYR A 142 4.98 -11.21 -7.94
C TYR A 142 5.63 -9.93 -7.41
N LYS A 143 5.82 -9.86 -6.10
CA LYS A 143 6.45 -8.68 -5.47
C LYS A 143 7.90 -8.47 -5.88
N GLY A 144 8.50 -9.38 -6.57
CA GLY A 144 9.95 -9.48 -6.75
C GLY A 144 10.59 -10.22 -5.58
N GLU A 145 11.65 -10.96 -5.90
CA GLU A 145 12.34 -11.81 -4.94
C GLU A 145 13.09 -11.00 -3.88
N PHE A 146 13.26 -11.61 -2.72
CA PHE A 146 14.18 -11.17 -1.68
C PHE A 146 14.74 -12.38 -0.93
N GLN A 147 15.92 -12.20 -0.36
CA GLN A 147 16.62 -13.25 0.34
C GLN A 147 16.16 -13.36 1.79
N LEU A 148 15.91 -14.58 2.24
CA LEU A 148 15.62 -14.93 3.63
C LEU A 148 16.93 -15.08 4.42
N SER A 149 16.85 -15.21 5.74
CA SER A 149 18.06 -15.36 6.57
C SER A 149 18.80 -16.67 6.31
N ASP A 150 18.10 -17.73 5.86
CA ASP A 150 18.68 -19.01 5.43
C ASP A 150 19.29 -18.96 4.02
N LYS A 151 19.43 -17.77 3.43
CA LYS A 151 19.96 -17.49 2.10
C LYS A 151 19.10 -17.98 0.92
N ARG A 152 17.96 -18.61 1.17
CA ARG A 152 16.98 -18.93 0.11
C ARG A 152 16.24 -17.68 -0.34
N TYR A 153 15.77 -17.70 -1.59
CA TYR A 153 14.93 -16.61 -2.12
C TYR A 153 13.45 -16.89 -1.88
N CYS A 154 12.74 -15.85 -1.56
CA CYS A 154 11.28 -15.85 -1.46
C CYS A 154 10.70 -15.01 -2.60
N TYR A 155 9.73 -15.59 -3.30
CA TYR A 155 8.98 -14.97 -4.40
C TYR A 155 7.51 -14.78 -3.95
N PRO A 156 7.14 -13.64 -3.37
CA PRO A 156 5.78 -13.43 -2.90
C PRO A 156 4.78 -13.33 -4.05
N LEU A 157 3.89 -14.31 -4.16
CA LEU A 157 2.74 -14.25 -5.03
C LEU A 157 1.61 -13.54 -4.32
N THR A 158 1.05 -12.51 -4.93
CA THR A 158 -0.02 -11.73 -4.34
C THR A 158 -1.20 -11.58 -5.28
N VAL A 159 -2.41 -11.61 -4.72
CA VAL A 159 -3.66 -11.37 -5.44
C VAL A 159 -4.51 -10.39 -4.65
N THR A 160 -5.00 -9.33 -5.30
CA THR A 160 -5.89 -8.35 -4.68
C THR A 160 -7.15 -8.17 -5.49
N ASP A 161 -8.28 -7.97 -4.83
CA ASP A 161 -9.47 -7.47 -5.49
C ASP A 161 -9.34 -5.99 -5.84
N TYR A 162 -9.68 -5.63 -7.07
CA TYR A 162 -9.48 -4.28 -7.58
C TYR A 162 -10.38 -3.24 -6.94
N SER A 163 -11.65 -3.56 -6.71
CA SER A 163 -12.64 -2.62 -6.16
C SER A 163 -12.47 -2.43 -4.67
N SER A 164 -12.54 -3.51 -3.91
CA SER A 164 -12.49 -3.51 -2.44
C SER A 164 -11.09 -3.35 -1.84
N ARG A 165 -10.03 -3.50 -2.65
CA ARG A 165 -8.63 -3.54 -2.18
C ARG A 165 -8.30 -4.73 -1.29
N TYR A 166 -9.21 -5.69 -1.16
CA TYR A 166 -9.02 -6.86 -0.34
C TYR A 166 -7.82 -7.67 -0.84
N LEU A 167 -6.88 -7.96 0.04
CA LEU A 167 -5.75 -8.83 -0.25
C LEU A 167 -6.21 -10.27 -0.12
N LEU A 168 -6.39 -10.94 -1.25
CA LEU A 168 -6.95 -12.27 -1.35
C LEU A 168 -5.91 -13.36 -1.08
N LEU A 169 -4.68 -13.13 -1.52
CA LEU A 169 -3.56 -14.04 -1.39
C LEU A 169 -2.26 -13.27 -1.17
N CYS A 170 -1.43 -13.78 -0.27
CA CYS A 170 -0.04 -13.36 -0.10
C CYS A 170 0.77 -14.61 0.28
N GLU A 171 1.38 -15.25 -0.70
CA GLU A 171 2.04 -16.54 -0.52
C GLU A 171 3.54 -16.46 -0.74
N ALA A 172 4.30 -17.05 0.18
CA ALA A 172 5.74 -17.16 0.10
C ALA A 172 6.13 -18.38 -0.73
N LEU A 173 6.51 -18.17 -1.98
CA LEU A 173 6.94 -19.24 -2.88
C LEU A 173 8.48 -19.27 -3.02
N GLU A 174 9.03 -20.43 -3.29
CA GLU A 174 10.48 -20.61 -3.51
C GLU A 174 10.91 -20.25 -4.93
N SER A 175 9.96 -20.11 -5.84
CA SER A 175 10.20 -19.65 -7.22
C SER A 175 8.93 -19.07 -7.83
N ASN A 176 9.08 -18.38 -8.96
CA ASN A 176 7.96 -17.88 -9.77
C ASN A 176 7.48 -18.89 -10.81
N ARG A 177 7.82 -20.18 -10.66
CA ARG A 177 7.40 -21.22 -11.59
C ARG A 177 5.91 -21.46 -11.53
N GLU A 178 5.36 -21.81 -12.68
CA GLU A 178 3.92 -22.07 -12.88
C GLU A 178 3.39 -23.17 -11.95
N GLU A 179 4.18 -24.22 -11.71
CA GLU A 179 3.85 -25.37 -10.87
C GLU A 179 3.51 -24.99 -9.43
N LEU A 180 4.14 -23.95 -8.89
CA LEU A 180 3.86 -23.46 -7.53
C LEU A 180 2.68 -22.49 -7.49
N ALA A 181 2.40 -21.79 -8.60
CA ALA A 181 1.28 -20.86 -8.66
C ALA A 181 -0.07 -21.58 -8.77
N PHE A 182 -0.16 -22.72 -9.44
CA PHE A 182 -1.41 -23.47 -9.60
C PHE A 182 -2.09 -23.82 -8.26
N PRO A 183 -1.43 -24.52 -7.32
CA PRO A 183 -2.06 -24.87 -6.04
C PRO A 183 -2.51 -23.64 -5.24
N ALA A 184 -1.75 -22.53 -5.33
CA ALA A 184 -2.10 -21.30 -4.67
C ALA A 184 -3.40 -20.69 -5.21
N PHE A 185 -3.54 -20.63 -6.54
CA PHE A 185 -4.78 -20.17 -7.16
C PHE A 185 -5.94 -21.13 -6.98
N GLU A 186 -5.71 -22.45 -7.03
CA GLU A 186 -6.75 -23.43 -6.82
C GLU A 186 -7.35 -23.33 -5.43
N ARG A 187 -6.51 -23.26 -4.39
CA ARG A 187 -6.95 -23.01 -3.02
C ARG A 187 -7.72 -21.70 -2.91
N LEU A 188 -7.20 -20.62 -3.51
CA LEU A 188 -7.86 -19.32 -3.52
C LEU A 188 -9.26 -19.40 -4.16
N PHE A 189 -9.39 -20.11 -5.29
CA PHE A 189 -10.68 -20.28 -5.97
C PHE A 189 -11.67 -21.12 -5.16
N HIS A 190 -11.20 -22.11 -4.43
CA HIS A 190 -12.06 -22.87 -3.49
C HIS A 190 -12.57 -21.98 -2.35
N GLU A 191 -11.71 -21.14 -1.78
CA GLU A 191 -12.06 -20.29 -0.65
C GLU A 191 -12.93 -19.08 -1.03
N ARG A 192 -12.68 -18.47 -2.17
CA ARG A 192 -13.26 -17.16 -2.54
C ARG A 192 -14.16 -17.20 -3.78
N GLY A 193 -14.20 -18.31 -4.50
CA GLY A 193 -14.87 -18.43 -5.80
C GLY A 193 -14.06 -17.79 -6.93
N LEU A 194 -14.67 -17.75 -8.12
CA LEU A 194 -14.01 -17.29 -9.35
C LEU A 194 -14.29 -15.81 -9.64
N PRO A 195 -13.29 -15.01 -9.99
CA PRO A 195 -13.49 -13.65 -10.49
C PRO A 195 -14.01 -13.66 -11.94
N ARG A 196 -14.47 -12.49 -12.41
CA ARG A 196 -14.80 -12.30 -13.82
C ARG A 196 -13.54 -12.16 -14.68
N ALA A 197 -12.53 -11.44 -14.16
CA ALA A 197 -11.28 -11.21 -14.86
C ALA A 197 -10.10 -11.21 -13.89
N ILE A 198 -8.92 -11.57 -14.42
CA ILE A 198 -7.64 -11.43 -13.71
C ILE A 198 -6.71 -10.56 -14.54
N ARG A 199 -6.18 -9.50 -13.92
CA ARG A 199 -5.13 -8.64 -14.47
C ARG A 199 -3.79 -9.09 -13.95
N SER A 200 -2.84 -9.31 -14.88
CA SER A 200 -1.46 -9.67 -14.55
C SER A 200 -0.47 -8.86 -15.39
N ASP A 201 0.80 -8.97 -15.05
CA ASP A 201 1.89 -8.58 -15.93
C ASP A 201 2.06 -9.58 -17.09
N ASN A 202 3.12 -9.38 -17.90
CA ASN A 202 3.47 -10.25 -19.02
C ASN A 202 4.59 -11.24 -18.66
N GLY A 203 4.92 -11.37 -17.38
CA GLY A 203 5.97 -12.27 -16.89
C GLY A 203 5.46 -13.70 -16.64
N VAL A 204 6.40 -14.61 -16.47
CA VAL A 204 6.11 -15.98 -16.01
C VAL A 204 5.64 -15.88 -14.55
N PRO A 205 4.57 -16.60 -14.14
CA PRO A 205 3.86 -17.67 -14.86
C PRO A 205 2.61 -17.21 -15.62
N PHE A 206 2.32 -15.91 -15.66
CA PHE A 206 1.08 -15.39 -16.22
C PHE A 206 1.08 -15.33 -17.75
N ALA A 207 2.27 -15.27 -18.35
CA ALA A 207 2.46 -15.30 -19.79
C ALA A 207 3.61 -16.23 -20.16
N SER A 208 3.58 -16.76 -21.39
CA SER A 208 4.65 -17.58 -21.97
C SER A 208 5.14 -16.95 -23.26
N PRO A 209 6.42 -16.56 -23.38
CA PRO A 209 6.96 -16.00 -24.64
C PRO A 209 6.83 -16.95 -25.83
N HIS A 210 6.82 -18.26 -25.57
CA HIS A 210 6.78 -19.29 -26.59
C HIS A 210 5.39 -19.90 -26.80
N GLY A 211 4.42 -19.54 -25.96
CA GLY A 211 3.05 -20.02 -26.04
C GLY A 211 2.27 -19.35 -27.18
N LEU A 212 1.27 -20.08 -27.72
CA LEU A 212 0.33 -19.51 -28.67
C LEU A 212 -0.40 -18.32 -28.01
N PHE A 213 -0.45 -17.16 -28.68
CA PHE A 213 -0.96 -15.90 -28.12
C PHE A 213 -0.29 -15.50 -26.79
N GLN A 214 0.95 -15.97 -26.55
CA GLN A 214 1.69 -15.79 -25.30
C GLN A 214 0.97 -16.34 -24.07
N LEU A 215 0.05 -17.30 -24.25
CA LEU A 215 -0.65 -17.93 -23.15
C LEU A 215 0.25 -18.94 -22.43
N SER A 216 0.29 -18.86 -21.12
CA SER A 216 0.85 -19.87 -20.23
C SER A 216 -0.19 -20.95 -19.93
N LYS A 217 0.19 -22.07 -19.35
CA LYS A 217 -0.76 -23.10 -18.90
C LYS A 217 -1.72 -22.53 -17.85
N LEU A 218 -1.22 -21.68 -16.94
CA LEU A 218 -2.02 -20.99 -15.94
C LEU A 218 -3.08 -20.08 -16.59
N SER A 219 -2.68 -19.29 -17.59
CA SER A 219 -3.60 -18.45 -18.38
C SER A 219 -4.67 -19.27 -19.08
N VAL A 220 -4.30 -20.39 -19.71
CA VAL A 220 -5.25 -21.29 -20.37
C VAL A 220 -6.23 -21.89 -19.36
N TRP A 221 -5.75 -22.27 -18.19
CA TRP A 221 -6.61 -22.77 -17.13
C TRP A 221 -7.65 -21.74 -16.69
N TRP A 222 -7.25 -20.47 -16.48
CA TRP A 222 -8.18 -19.39 -16.16
C TRP A 222 -9.25 -19.21 -17.25
N LEU A 223 -8.84 -19.21 -18.53
CA LEU A 223 -9.80 -19.11 -19.64
C LEU A 223 -10.79 -20.27 -19.65
N ARG A 224 -10.34 -21.50 -19.36
CA ARG A 224 -11.22 -22.67 -19.25
C ARG A 224 -12.22 -22.58 -18.10
N LEU A 225 -11.87 -21.85 -17.04
CA LEU A 225 -12.77 -21.55 -15.91
C LEU A 225 -13.71 -20.36 -16.20
N GLY A 226 -13.66 -19.81 -17.42
CA GLY A 226 -14.46 -18.64 -17.81
C GLY A 226 -14.01 -17.35 -17.15
N ILE A 227 -12.72 -17.24 -16.81
CA ILE A 227 -12.09 -16.04 -16.28
C ILE A 227 -11.41 -15.31 -17.44
N SER A 228 -11.76 -14.05 -17.67
CA SER A 228 -11.11 -13.21 -18.67
C SER A 228 -9.71 -12.80 -18.23
N ILE A 229 -8.76 -12.75 -19.17
CA ILE A 229 -7.38 -12.34 -18.89
C ILE A 229 -7.18 -10.92 -19.38
N GLU A 230 -6.67 -10.06 -18.52
CA GLU A 230 -6.25 -8.72 -18.86
C GLU A 230 -4.76 -8.56 -18.57
N ARG A 231 -3.97 -8.14 -19.56
CA ARG A 231 -2.54 -7.92 -19.43
C ARG A 231 -2.21 -6.46 -19.50
N ILE A 232 -1.33 -6.01 -18.60
CA ILE A 232 -0.77 -4.66 -18.69
C ILE A 232 0.10 -4.54 -19.94
N ARG A 233 0.16 -3.34 -20.52
CA ARG A 233 1.07 -3.09 -21.65
C ARG A 233 2.51 -3.17 -21.18
N PRO A 234 3.42 -3.78 -21.96
CA PRO A 234 4.84 -3.77 -21.63
C PRO A 234 5.35 -2.33 -21.41
N GLY A 235 6.12 -2.12 -20.35
CA GLY A 235 6.63 -0.79 -19.98
C GLY A 235 5.63 0.14 -19.25
N HIS A 236 4.40 -0.32 -18.99
CA HIS A 236 3.37 0.48 -18.31
C HIS A 236 2.95 -0.08 -16.94
N PRO A 237 3.85 -0.18 -15.95
CA PRO A 237 3.54 -0.73 -14.62
C PRO A 237 2.47 0.06 -13.87
N GLN A 238 2.25 1.33 -14.23
CA GLN A 238 1.19 2.17 -13.66
C GLN A 238 -0.21 1.60 -13.89
N GLN A 239 -0.42 0.75 -14.90
CA GLN A 239 -1.70 0.09 -15.16
C GLN A 239 -2.09 -0.87 -14.02
N ASN A 240 -1.11 -1.38 -13.25
CA ASN A 240 -1.32 -2.13 -12.02
C ASN A 240 -0.97 -1.31 -10.76
N GLY A 241 -1.06 0.02 -10.82
CA GLY A 241 -0.60 0.93 -9.77
C GLY A 241 -1.29 0.75 -8.42
N ARG A 242 -2.53 0.26 -8.40
CA ARG A 242 -3.24 -0.09 -7.15
C ARG A 242 -2.56 -1.26 -6.44
N HIS A 243 -2.22 -2.30 -7.18
CA HIS A 243 -1.51 -3.47 -6.68
C HIS A 243 -0.08 -3.13 -6.28
N ALA A 244 0.65 -2.37 -7.09
CA ALA A 244 1.98 -1.86 -6.77
C ALA A 244 2.00 -1.04 -5.45
N ARG A 245 0.92 -0.32 -5.15
CA ARG A 245 0.78 0.40 -3.88
C ARG A 245 0.67 -0.55 -2.68
N MET A 246 -0.02 -1.67 -2.82
CA MET A 246 -0.07 -2.73 -1.81
C MET A 246 1.32 -3.33 -1.62
N HIS A 247 2.03 -3.65 -2.70
CA HIS A 247 3.41 -4.15 -2.66
C HIS A 247 4.37 -3.23 -1.89
N LEU A 248 4.23 -1.90 -2.05
CA LEU A 248 5.03 -0.95 -1.27
C LEU A 248 4.78 -1.08 0.23
N THR A 249 3.53 -1.37 0.62
CA THR A 249 3.16 -1.58 2.02
C THR A 249 3.71 -2.92 2.51
N LEU A 250 3.50 -4.00 1.77
CA LEU A 250 4.03 -5.33 2.06
C LEU A 250 5.55 -5.31 2.27
N LYS A 251 6.28 -4.61 1.40
CA LYS A 251 7.74 -4.45 1.52
C LYS A 251 8.16 -3.83 2.84
N LYS A 252 7.41 -2.86 3.34
CA LYS A 252 7.77 -2.14 4.57
C LYS A 252 7.39 -2.90 5.83
N GLU A 253 6.29 -3.63 5.78
CA GLU A 253 5.65 -4.19 6.98
C GLU A 253 5.93 -5.69 7.16
N ALA A 254 6.16 -6.45 6.07
CA ALA A 254 6.30 -7.90 6.15
C ALA A 254 7.57 -8.50 5.51
N THR A 255 8.37 -7.71 4.76
CA THR A 255 9.61 -8.24 4.18
C THR A 255 10.88 -7.69 4.84
N ARG A 256 10.75 -6.76 5.77
CA ARG A 256 11.89 -6.16 6.49
C ARG A 256 11.57 -6.04 7.99
N PRO A 257 12.26 -6.82 8.84
CA PRO A 257 13.25 -7.86 8.53
C PRO A 257 12.60 -9.07 7.85
N ALA A 258 13.36 -9.76 6.99
CA ALA A 258 12.93 -11.02 6.37
C ALA A 258 12.75 -12.12 7.43
N GLY A 259 11.97 -13.15 7.12
CA GLY A 259 11.87 -14.37 7.93
C GLY A 259 13.16 -15.19 7.90
N ALA A 260 13.35 -16.06 8.88
CA ALA A 260 14.49 -16.97 8.89
C ALA A 260 14.39 -18.03 7.77
N ASN A 261 13.17 -18.46 7.45
CA ASN A 261 12.86 -19.43 6.41
C ASN A 261 11.48 -19.14 5.79
N ILE A 262 11.08 -19.93 4.79
CA ILE A 262 9.79 -19.79 4.08
C ILE A 262 8.60 -19.86 5.03
N LEU A 263 8.59 -20.77 6.02
CA LEU A 263 7.48 -20.91 6.95
C LEU A 263 7.29 -19.68 7.83
N GLN A 264 8.39 -19.15 8.38
CA GLN A 264 8.32 -17.90 9.14
C GLN A 264 7.94 -16.70 8.27
N GLN A 265 8.38 -16.71 7.01
CA GLN A 265 7.99 -15.65 6.09
C GLN A 265 6.50 -15.75 5.74
N GLN A 266 5.96 -16.95 5.56
CA GLN A 266 4.53 -17.14 5.38
C GLN A 266 3.73 -16.66 6.59
N ALA A 267 4.14 -17.00 7.81
CA ALA A 267 3.47 -16.51 9.01
C ALA A 267 3.45 -14.95 9.08
N LYS A 268 4.51 -14.28 8.62
CA LYS A 268 4.52 -12.81 8.49
C LYS A 268 3.55 -12.30 7.43
N PHE A 269 3.41 -13.03 6.32
CA PHE A 269 2.45 -12.68 5.27
C PHE A 269 1.02 -12.90 5.71
N ASP A 270 0.74 -13.97 6.47
CA ASP A 270 -0.59 -14.23 7.02
C ASP A 270 -1.00 -13.14 8.00
N ALA A 271 -0.11 -12.75 8.91
CA ALA A 271 -0.33 -11.64 9.83
C ALA A 271 -0.53 -10.30 9.09
N PHE A 272 0.26 -10.06 8.03
CA PHE A 272 0.10 -8.87 7.20
C PHE A 272 -1.24 -8.86 6.45
N LEU A 273 -1.65 -10.00 5.89
CA LEU A 273 -2.92 -10.17 5.17
C LEU A 273 -4.10 -9.86 6.09
N ASP A 274 -4.07 -10.41 7.30
CA ASP A 274 -5.11 -10.16 8.31
C ASP A 274 -5.18 -8.68 8.68
N GLU A 275 -4.04 -8.08 9.06
CA GLU A 275 -3.96 -6.65 9.38
C GLU A 275 -4.39 -5.75 8.21
N PHE A 276 -3.94 -6.07 7.00
CA PHE A 276 -4.24 -5.29 5.80
C PHE A 276 -5.74 -5.26 5.50
N ASN A 277 -6.42 -6.39 5.68
CA ASN A 277 -7.84 -6.53 5.39
C ASN A 277 -8.75 -6.03 6.51
N HIS A 278 -8.40 -6.30 7.77
CA HIS A 278 -9.29 -6.06 8.91
C HIS A 278 -8.99 -4.77 9.67
N GLU A 279 -7.72 -4.37 9.75
CA GLU A 279 -7.37 -3.22 10.56
C GLU A 279 -7.01 -1.96 9.76
N ARG A 280 -6.58 -2.10 8.51
CA ARG A 280 -6.01 -0.99 7.75
C ARG A 280 -7.07 -0.17 7.01
N PRO A 281 -7.35 1.09 7.44
CA PRO A 281 -8.28 1.94 6.73
C PRO A 281 -7.71 2.42 5.39
N HIS A 282 -8.54 2.43 4.35
CA HIS A 282 -8.15 2.89 3.01
C HIS A 282 -8.86 4.19 2.62
N GLN A 283 -8.09 5.21 2.30
CA GLN A 283 -8.67 6.50 1.89
C GLN A 283 -9.55 6.37 0.63
N ALA A 284 -9.21 5.46 -0.28
CA ALA A 284 -10.00 5.20 -1.48
C ALA A 284 -11.34 4.47 -1.20
N LEU A 285 -11.50 3.94 0.01
CA LEU A 285 -12.72 3.28 0.49
C LEU A 285 -13.43 4.14 1.56
N ALA A 286 -13.31 5.45 1.49
CA ALA A 286 -13.83 6.36 2.52
C ALA A 286 -13.39 5.98 3.95
N MET A 287 -12.14 5.56 4.10
CA MET A 287 -11.51 5.09 5.35
C MET A 287 -12.05 3.76 5.92
N LYS A 288 -12.86 3.04 5.16
CA LYS A 288 -13.23 1.66 5.51
C LYS A 288 -12.05 0.70 5.34
N CYS A 289 -12.07 -0.41 6.06
CA CYS A 289 -11.17 -1.52 5.83
C CYS A 289 -11.64 -2.38 4.63
N PRO A 290 -10.75 -3.07 3.92
CA PRO A 290 -11.13 -3.90 2.78
C PRO A 290 -12.21 -4.94 3.10
N VAL A 291 -12.17 -5.56 4.27
CA VAL A 291 -13.17 -6.54 4.73
C VAL A 291 -14.58 -5.98 4.81
N GLU A 292 -14.74 -4.68 5.06
CA GLU A 292 -16.05 -4.03 5.14
C GLU A 292 -16.71 -3.82 3.76
N VAL A 293 -15.96 -4.05 2.69
CA VAL A 293 -16.40 -3.82 1.30
C VAL A 293 -16.38 -5.11 0.48
N TYR A 294 -15.51 -6.05 0.83
CA TYR A 294 -15.33 -7.30 0.10
C TYR A 294 -16.42 -8.32 0.44
N SER A 295 -16.87 -9.04 -0.57
CA SER A 295 -17.69 -10.25 -0.44
C SER A 295 -17.14 -11.34 -1.35
N ALA A 296 -17.26 -12.61 -0.96
CA ALA A 296 -16.84 -13.73 -1.80
C ALA A 296 -17.63 -13.77 -3.13
N SER A 297 -17.04 -14.39 -4.15
CA SER A 297 -17.68 -14.50 -5.46
C SER A 297 -18.87 -15.47 -5.42
N HIS A 298 -19.93 -15.09 -6.13
CA HIS A 298 -21.09 -15.96 -6.36
C HIS A 298 -20.82 -17.09 -7.38
N ARG A 299 -19.63 -17.10 -8.01
CA ARG A 299 -19.20 -18.14 -8.96
C ARG A 299 -18.32 -19.16 -8.22
N PRO A 300 -18.85 -20.26 -7.70
CA PRO A 300 -18.06 -21.26 -6.99
C PRO A 300 -17.10 -21.98 -7.94
N TYR A 301 -15.92 -22.33 -7.45
CA TYR A 301 -15.01 -23.21 -8.17
C TYR A 301 -15.47 -24.67 -8.05
N ARG A 302 -15.70 -25.31 -9.19
CA ARG A 302 -16.14 -26.72 -9.30
C ARG A 302 -15.19 -27.56 -10.16
N GLY A 303 -13.93 -27.12 -10.31
CA GLY A 303 -13.02 -27.72 -11.27
C GLY A 303 -13.23 -27.18 -12.70
N ILE A 304 -12.48 -27.72 -13.63
CA ILE A 304 -12.60 -27.35 -15.04
C ILE A 304 -13.91 -27.93 -15.57
N PRO A 305 -14.82 -27.09 -16.13
CA PRO A 305 -16.04 -27.62 -16.75
C PRO A 305 -15.70 -28.47 -17.97
N GLU A 306 -16.36 -29.59 -18.09
CA GLU A 306 -16.30 -30.34 -19.34
C GLU A 306 -16.90 -29.53 -20.47
N PRO A 307 -16.21 -29.41 -21.63
CA PRO A 307 -16.74 -28.67 -22.74
C PRO A 307 -17.97 -29.40 -23.28
N HIS A 308 -19.13 -28.74 -23.18
CA HIS A 308 -20.37 -29.25 -23.72
C HIS A 308 -20.55 -28.76 -25.15
N TYR A 309 -20.49 -29.71 -26.10
CA TYR A 309 -20.73 -29.45 -27.51
C TYR A 309 -22.07 -30.10 -27.93
N PRO A 310 -23.17 -29.36 -27.93
CA PRO A 310 -24.51 -29.94 -28.09
C PRO A 310 -24.76 -30.66 -29.42
N PHE A 311 -23.92 -30.44 -30.43
CA PHE A 311 -24.03 -31.04 -31.77
C PHE A 311 -22.75 -31.73 -32.22
N HIS A 312 -21.94 -32.24 -31.28
CA HIS A 312 -20.70 -32.91 -31.62
C HIS A 312 -20.91 -34.44 -31.72
N ASP A 313 -20.37 -35.01 -32.77
CA ASP A 313 -20.37 -36.47 -32.98
C ASP A 313 -19.09 -37.11 -32.40
N ARG A 314 -18.03 -36.33 -32.23
CA ARG A 314 -16.73 -36.87 -31.87
C ARG A 314 -15.82 -35.80 -31.22
N THR A 315 -15.14 -36.20 -30.14
CA THR A 315 -14.05 -35.40 -29.55
C THR A 315 -12.71 -35.79 -30.15
N VAL A 316 -11.93 -34.81 -30.59
CA VAL A 316 -10.60 -35.01 -31.15
C VAL A 316 -9.60 -34.14 -30.44
N VAL A 317 -8.49 -34.75 -29.99
CA VAL A 317 -7.42 -34.02 -29.31
C VAL A 317 -6.49 -33.38 -30.35
N VAL A 318 -6.29 -32.08 -30.21
CA VAL A 318 -5.28 -31.35 -30.99
C VAL A 318 -3.91 -31.68 -30.45
N THR A 319 -3.00 -32.16 -31.28
CA THR A 319 -1.62 -32.42 -30.86
C THR A 319 -0.87 -31.11 -30.52
N SER A 320 0.21 -31.21 -29.78
CA SER A 320 1.05 -30.06 -29.40
C SER A 320 1.56 -29.23 -30.61
N CYS A 321 1.67 -29.86 -31.78
CA CYS A 321 2.04 -29.17 -33.04
C CYS A 321 0.82 -28.56 -33.79
N GLY A 322 -0.38 -28.58 -33.19
CA GLY A 322 -1.59 -28.01 -33.79
C GLY A 322 -2.21 -28.86 -34.91
N ARG A 323 -1.96 -30.17 -34.95
CA ARG A 323 -2.53 -31.10 -35.93
C ARG A 323 -3.72 -31.83 -35.34
N LEU A 324 -4.72 -32.07 -36.19
CA LEU A 324 -5.88 -32.90 -35.91
C LEU A 324 -5.79 -34.17 -36.77
N CYS A 325 -6.07 -35.33 -36.19
CA CYS A 325 -6.24 -36.57 -36.93
C CYS A 325 -7.73 -36.91 -36.97
N LEU A 326 -8.36 -36.82 -38.12
CA LEU A 326 -9.75 -37.22 -38.36
C LEU A 326 -9.75 -38.54 -39.11
N TYR A 327 -10.49 -39.53 -38.61
CA TYR A 327 -10.80 -40.81 -39.34
C TYR A 327 -9.59 -41.68 -39.68
N ASN A 328 -8.68 -42.02 -38.81
CA ASN A 328 -7.62 -43.04 -39.03
C ASN A 328 -7.03 -43.17 -40.49
N LYS A 329 -7.46 -42.31 -41.40
CA LYS A 329 -6.81 -42.16 -42.69
C LYS A 329 -5.71 -41.15 -42.55
N LYS A 330 -4.55 -41.42 -43.11
CA LYS A 330 -3.45 -40.46 -43.27
C LYS A 330 -3.85 -39.33 -44.26
N ASP A 331 -4.96 -38.67 -43.97
CA ASP A 331 -5.34 -37.50 -44.73
C ASP A 331 -4.52 -36.33 -44.23
N GLN A 332 -4.05 -35.53 -45.14
CA GLN A 332 -3.14 -34.43 -44.88
C GLN A 332 -3.67 -33.54 -43.76
N PRO A 333 -2.81 -33.14 -42.81
CA PRO A 333 -3.23 -32.30 -41.71
C PRO A 333 -3.75 -30.97 -42.25
N GLN A 334 -5.03 -30.69 -42.03
CA GLN A 334 -5.53 -29.33 -42.22
C GLN A 334 -4.82 -28.42 -41.20
N ARG A 335 -3.94 -27.59 -41.72
CA ARG A 335 -3.26 -26.56 -40.90
C ARG A 335 -4.30 -25.54 -40.48
N ILE A 336 -4.50 -25.36 -39.21
CA ILE A 336 -5.15 -24.16 -38.66
C ILE A 336 -4.41 -22.96 -39.26
N PRO A 337 -5.06 -22.01 -39.92
CA PRO A 337 -4.39 -20.93 -40.64
C PRO A 337 -3.51 -20.15 -39.69
N ARG A 338 -2.21 -20.20 -39.89
CA ARG A 338 -1.26 -19.29 -39.24
C ARG A 338 -1.51 -17.90 -39.83
N ARG A 339 -1.66 -16.90 -38.97
CA ARG A 339 -1.61 -15.51 -39.40
C ARG A 339 -0.35 -15.29 -40.25
N PRO A 340 -0.40 -14.61 -41.40
CA PRO A 340 0.77 -14.33 -42.21
C PRO A 340 1.73 -13.43 -41.45
N GLY A 341 2.97 -13.86 -41.28
CA GLY A 341 4.03 -13.01 -40.80
C GLY A 341 4.91 -13.53 -39.70
N ARG A 342 5.58 -14.71 -39.92
CA ARG A 342 6.96 -14.95 -39.43
C ARG A 342 7.50 -16.21 -40.09
N ARG A 343 8.48 -16.04 -40.96
CA ARG A 343 9.29 -17.16 -41.49
C ARG A 343 10.06 -17.81 -40.32
N CYS A 344 9.84 -19.13 -40.11
CA CYS A 344 10.81 -19.93 -39.37
C CYS A 344 12.04 -20.11 -40.26
N GLN A 345 13.16 -19.51 -39.92
CA GLN A 345 14.47 -19.98 -40.38
C GLN A 345 14.77 -21.30 -39.65
N ARG A 346 15.08 -22.31 -40.44
CA ARG A 346 15.66 -23.56 -39.94
C ARG A 346 17.11 -23.32 -39.60
N SER A 347 17.53 -23.74 -38.48
CA SER A 347 18.87 -24.22 -38.18
C SER A 347 18.73 -25.50 -37.39
#